data_a1d012ab0e411576e6a752b07019fc29
#
_entry.id   a1d012ab0e411576e6a752b07019fc29
#
_cell.length_a   1.000
_cell.length_b   1.000
_cell.length_c   1.000
_cell.angle_alpha   90.00
_cell.angle_beta   90.00
_cell.angle_gamma   90.00
#
_symmetry.space_group_name_H-M   'P 1'
#
loop_
_entity.id
_entity.type
_entity.pdbx_description
1 polymer ?
#
loop_
_entity_poly.entity_id
_entity_poly.type
_entity_poly.pdbx_seq_one_letter_code
_entity_poly.pdbx_strand_id
1 'polypeptide(L)'
;MEKMQLQNYHVHYGPAQGWSRVDLRELWRYKDLIWLFVKRDFNVMYKQTVLGPAWILINPLMSTAMYCVMFGTIAQLSTDGMPQILFYLAGTALWGFFSSCINKVSGTFTTNSNIFSKVYFPRLAMPISTVISGLINFLVQFALFFILLLVYLAKGEVSPHWGMLLLCVLLVLQVGLLGLGCGIIVSSLTTRYRDLMVVVTFGVQLWMYGSPVVYPLSMITHPVLRAVMVINPMTAPMESFRYIFFGTGQVTGVMWASSLIWTALLLALGLSLFSKVEKTFVDTV
;
A
#
# COMPACT_ATOMS: atom_id res chain seq x y z
N MET A 1 6.98 -36.26 -40.08
CA MET A 1 7.38 -36.60 -38.70
C MET A 1 8.47 -35.63 -38.29
N GLU A 2 8.08 -34.53 -37.71
CA GLU A 2 8.96 -33.47 -37.28
C GLU A 2 9.50 -33.79 -35.87
N LYS A 3 10.81 -33.98 -35.78
CA LYS A 3 11.49 -34.29 -34.50
C LYS A 3 11.43 -33.03 -33.63
N MET A 4 10.56 -33.04 -32.65
CA MET A 4 10.52 -32.08 -31.57
C MET A 4 11.84 -32.18 -30.78
N GLN A 5 12.75 -31.24 -31.03
CA GLN A 5 13.99 -31.09 -30.23
C GLN A 5 13.61 -30.69 -28.81
N LEU A 6 13.61 -31.65 -27.91
CA LEU A 6 13.60 -31.38 -26.48
C LEU A 6 14.90 -30.63 -26.12
N GLN A 7 14.83 -29.31 -25.98
CA GLN A 7 15.89 -28.54 -25.40
C GLN A 7 16.08 -29.02 -23.96
N ASN A 8 17.20 -29.65 -23.68
CA ASN A 8 17.63 -30.04 -22.34
C ASN A 8 17.84 -28.76 -21.51
N TYR A 9 16.84 -28.34 -20.78
CA TYR A 9 16.98 -27.31 -19.74
C TYR A 9 17.63 -27.96 -18.52
N HIS A 10 18.94 -27.82 -18.38
CA HIS A 10 19.61 -28.11 -17.11
C HIS A 10 19.32 -26.99 -16.13
N VAL A 11 18.33 -27.17 -15.27
CA VAL A 11 18.09 -26.28 -14.13
C VAL A 11 19.06 -26.71 -13.03
N HIS A 12 20.13 -25.93 -12.83
CA HIS A 12 21.02 -26.10 -11.70
C HIS A 12 20.35 -25.59 -10.41
N TYR A 13 19.83 -26.50 -9.60
CA TYR A 13 19.43 -26.22 -8.24
C TYR A 13 20.69 -26.21 -7.37
N GLY A 14 21.32 -25.05 -7.22
CA GLY A 14 22.40 -24.84 -6.25
C GLY A 14 21.87 -24.09 -5.04
N PRO A 15 22.39 -24.33 -3.81
CA PRO A 15 22.03 -23.48 -2.68
C PRO A 15 22.46 -22.06 -2.99
N ALA A 16 21.54 -21.10 -2.85
CA ALA A 16 21.81 -19.68 -3.08
C ALA A 16 22.92 -19.21 -2.14
N GLN A 17 24.15 -19.15 -2.62
CA GLN A 17 25.32 -18.64 -1.89
C GLN A 17 25.30 -17.12 -2.00
N GLY A 18 25.14 -16.44 -0.86
CA GLY A 18 25.22 -14.99 -0.76
C GLY A 18 23.99 -14.33 -0.15
N TRP A 19 24.13 -13.10 0.30
CA TRP A 19 23.06 -12.22 0.72
C TRP A 19 22.05 -12.10 -0.42
N SER A 20 20.86 -12.64 -0.19
CA SER A 20 19.72 -12.81 -1.07
C SER A 20 19.66 -11.82 -2.24
N ARG A 21 20.01 -12.28 -3.41
CA ARG A 21 19.56 -11.61 -4.63
C ARG A 21 18.11 -12.04 -4.87
N VAL A 22 17.17 -11.13 -4.62
CA VAL A 22 15.84 -11.27 -5.18
C VAL A 22 16.01 -11.30 -6.70
N ASP A 23 15.83 -12.47 -7.32
CA ASP A 23 15.92 -12.58 -8.77
C ASP A 23 14.62 -12.03 -9.40
N LEU A 24 14.66 -10.74 -9.73
CA LEU A 24 13.56 -10.06 -10.40
C LEU A 24 13.22 -10.68 -11.76
N ARG A 25 14.21 -11.34 -12.40
CA ARG A 25 14.00 -12.04 -13.68
C ARG A 25 13.20 -13.32 -13.44
N GLU A 26 13.50 -14.06 -12.37
CA GLU A 26 12.71 -15.22 -11.96
C GLU A 26 11.29 -14.78 -11.62
N LEU A 27 11.12 -13.75 -10.82
CA LEU A 27 9.81 -13.20 -10.46
C LEU A 27 8.98 -12.82 -11.71
N TRP A 28 9.61 -12.24 -12.72
CA TRP A 28 8.94 -11.89 -13.98
C TRP A 28 8.47 -13.12 -14.79
N ARG A 29 9.16 -14.25 -14.68
CA ARG A 29 8.70 -15.52 -15.28
C ARG A 29 7.40 -16.01 -14.64
N TYR A 30 7.17 -15.69 -13.36
CA TYR A 30 5.96 -16.05 -12.62
C TYR A 30 4.86 -15.00 -12.65
N LYS A 31 4.90 -14.03 -13.57
CA LYS A 31 3.87 -12.98 -13.71
C LYS A 31 2.44 -13.54 -13.83
N ASP A 32 2.27 -14.65 -14.54
CA ASP A 32 0.96 -15.28 -14.73
C ASP A 32 0.44 -15.88 -13.40
N LEU A 33 1.35 -16.42 -12.58
CA LEU A 33 1.03 -16.89 -11.24
C LEU A 33 0.66 -15.72 -10.31
N ILE A 34 1.39 -14.62 -10.38
CA ILE A 34 1.05 -13.39 -9.62
C ILE A 34 -0.36 -12.94 -9.99
N TRP A 35 -0.68 -12.90 -11.28
CA TRP A 35 -2.01 -12.52 -11.75
C TRP A 35 -3.11 -13.50 -11.33
N LEU A 36 -2.79 -14.81 -11.29
CA LEU A 36 -3.70 -15.83 -10.76
C LEU A 36 -4.02 -15.58 -9.27
N PHE A 37 -3.01 -15.23 -8.46
CA PHE A 37 -3.21 -14.88 -7.05
C PHE A 37 -4.04 -13.61 -6.90
N VAL A 38 -3.82 -12.59 -7.71
CA VAL A 38 -4.66 -11.37 -7.73
C VAL A 38 -6.12 -11.72 -8.01
N LYS A 39 -6.39 -12.54 -9.04
CA LYS A 39 -7.77 -13.01 -9.35
C LYS A 39 -8.37 -13.82 -8.22
N ARG A 40 -7.59 -14.70 -7.60
CA ARG A 40 -8.02 -15.49 -6.44
C ARG A 40 -8.43 -14.58 -5.28
N ASP A 41 -7.58 -13.63 -4.92
CA ASP A 41 -7.80 -12.75 -3.79
C ASP A 41 -9.05 -11.89 -3.99
N PHE A 42 -9.26 -11.40 -5.22
CA PHE A 42 -10.47 -10.67 -5.58
C PHE A 42 -11.72 -11.56 -5.47
N ASN A 43 -11.66 -12.77 -6.03
CA ASN A 43 -12.79 -13.69 -5.98
C ASN A 43 -13.13 -14.10 -4.53
N VAL A 44 -12.12 -14.42 -3.71
CA VAL A 44 -12.32 -14.83 -2.31
C VAL A 44 -12.93 -13.70 -1.48
N MET A 45 -12.50 -12.46 -1.72
CA MET A 45 -12.98 -11.30 -0.96
C MET A 45 -14.46 -11.01 -1.18
N TYR A 46 -14.98 -11.25 -2.39
CA TYR A 46 -16.33 -10.86 -2.78
C TYR A 46 -17.29 -12.01 -3.04
N LYS A 47 -16.77 -13.24 -3.17
CA LYS A 47 -17.60 -14.43 -3.34
C LYS A 47 -18.41 -14.69 -2.05
N GLN A 48 -19.71 -14.94 -2.21
CA GLN A 48 -20.64 -15.21 -1.11
C GLN A 48 -20.90 -14.02 -0.17
N THR A 49 -20.67 -12.78 -0.62
CA THR A 49 -21.08 -11.58 0.13
C THR A 49 -22.33 -10.96 -0.51
N VAL A 50 -23.24 -10.44 0.33
CA VAL A 50 -24.51 -9.85 -0.13
C VAL A 50 -24.31 -8.67 -1.05
N LEU A 51 -23.38 -7.79 -0.73
CA LEU A 51 -23.08 -6.57 -1.49
C LEU A 51 -21.90 -6.74 -2.47
N GLY A 52 -21.22 -7.90 -2.45
CA GLY A 52 -20.14 -8.19 -3.37
C GLY A 52 -19.07 -7.08 -3.43
N PRO A 53 -18.62 -6.71 -4.65
CA PRO A 53 -17.62 -5.67 -4.87
C PRO A 53 -18.03 -4.27 -4.40
N ALA A 54 -19.32 -4.02 -4.14
CA ALA A 54 -19.78 -2.72 -3.65
C ALA A 54 -19.14 -2.32 -2.32
N TRP A 55 -18.67 -3.29 -1.51
CA TRP A 55 -17.93 -3.01 -0.29
C TRP A 55 -16.65 -2.19 -0.50
N ILE A 56 -16.04 -2.26 -1.68
CA ILE A 56 -14.87 -1.42 -2.01
C ILE A 56 -15.21 0.07 -1.93
N LEU A 57 -16.43 0.44 -2.29
CA LEU A 57 -16.89 1.83 -2.29
C LEU A 57 -17.60 2.20 -0.98
N ILE A 58 -18.39 1.29 -0.42
CA ILE A 58 -19.17 1.54 0.79
C ILE A 58 -18.28 1.85 1.99
N ASN A 59 -17.22 1.05 2.22
CA ASN A 59 -16.32 1.25 3.36
C ASN A 59 -15.63 2.62 3.36
N PRO A 60 -14.98 3.11 2.27
CA PRO A 60 -14.40 4.45 2.27
C PRO A 60 -15.45 5.56 2.32
N LEU A 61 -16.63 5.37 1.73
CA LEU A 61 -17.72 6.35 1.84
C LEU A 61 -18.22 6.50 3.28
N MET A 62 -18.45 5.38 3.97
CA MET A 62 -18.87 5.38 5.39
C MET A 62 -17.78 6.04 6.27
N SER A 63 -16.51 5.68 6.07
CA SER A 63 -15.41 6.30 6.80
C SER A 63 -15.30 7.81 6.51
N THR A 64 -15.44 8.20 5.25
CA THR A 64 -15.42 9.61 4.85
C THR A 64 -16.58 10.38 5.49
N ALA A 65 -17.81 9.83 5.45
CA ALA A 65 -18.97 10.45 6.07
C ALA A 65 -18.75 10.60 7.59
N MET A 66 -18.23 9.58 8.24
CA MET A 66 -17.91 9.64 9.67
C MET A 66 -16.85 10.72 9.97
N TYR A 67 -15.80 10.82 9.15
CA TYR A 67 -14.77 11.84 9.33
C TYR A 67 -15.27 13.25 9.05
N CYS A 68 -16.17 13.44 8.08
CA CYS A 68 -16.84 14.72 7.87
C CYS A 68 -17.62 15.17 9.11
N VAL A 69 -18.33 14.24 9.75
CA VAL A 69 -19.07 14.55 10.97
C VAL A 69 -18.13 14.81 12.14
N MET A 70 -17.18 13.88 12.42
CA MET A 70 -16.33 13.95 13.60
C MET A 70 -15.33 15.12 13.52
N PHE A 71 -14.60 15.20 12.41
CA PHE A 71 -13.52 16.19 12.27
C PHE A 71 -13.99 17.48 11.60
N GLY A 72 -14.91 17.39 10.66
CA GLY A 72 -15.44 18.56 9.96
C GLY A 72 -16.48 19.32 10.79
N THR A 73 -17.51 18.62 11.30
CA THR A 73 -18.64 19.28 11.99
C THR A 73 -18.41 19.45 13.48
N ILE A 74 -17.99 18.40 14.19
CA ILE A 74 -17.83 18.41 15.65
C ILE A 74 -16.52 19.10 16.06
N ALA A 75 -15.39 18.61 15.53
CA ALA A 75 -14.07 19.15 15.89
C ALA A 75 -13.70 20.41 15.10
N GLN A 76 -14.43 20.76 14.06
CA GLN A 76 -14.24 21.94 13.21
C GLN A 76 -12.80 22.10 12.70
N LEU A 77 -12.13 20.97 12.37
CA LEU A 77 -10.79 21.03 11.84
C LEU A 77 -10.79 21.68 10.44
N SER A 78 -9.80 22.56 10.21
CA SER A 78 -9.61 23.16 8.89
C SER A 78 -9.27 22.11 7.85
N THR A 79 -9.76 22.31 6.65
CA THR A 79 -9.36 21.54 5.46
C THR A 79 -8.61 22.41 4.44
N ASP A 80 -8.04 23.54 4.89
CA ASP A 80 -7.34 24.53 4.04
C ASP A 80 -8.18 25.03 2.86
N GLY A 81 -9.51 25.20 3.10
CA GLY A 81 -10.46 25.65 2.07
C GLY A 81 -10.92 24.56 1.10
N MET A 82 -10.46 23.32 1.26
CA MET A 82 -10.92 22.20 0.43
C MET A 82 -12.29 21.69 0.86
N PRO A 83 -13.13 21.19 -0.08
CA PRO A 83 -14.36 20.49 0.26
C PRO A 83 -14.08 19.29 1.17
N GLN A 84 -14.72 19.25 2.35
CA GLN A 84 -14.46 18.24 3.38
C GLN A 84 -14.56 16.81 2.86
N ILE A 85 -15.58 16.52 2.04
CA ILE A 85 -15.78 15.17 1.47
C ILE A 85 -14.59 14.75 0.63
N LEU A 86 -14.08 15.63 -0.24
CA LEU A 86 -12.92 15.32 -1.08
C LEU A 86 -11.64 15.18 -0.26
N PHE A 87 -11.47 16.06 0.75
CA PHE A 87 -10.30 16.02 1.64
C PHE A 87 -10.20 14.69 2.37
N TYR A 88 -11.27 14.26 3.03
CA TYR A 88 -11.27 13.01 3.79
C TYR A 88 -11.26 11.78 2.88
N LEU A 89 -11.96 11.81 1.73
CA LEU A 89 -11.95 10.70 0.78
C LEU A 89 -10.54 10.48 0.18
N ALA A 90 -9.84 11.55 -0.18
CA ALA A 90 -8.46 11.48 -0.67
C ALA A 90 -7.53 10.86 0.38
N GLY A 91 -7.61 11.36 1.62
CA GLY A 91 -6.80 10.86 2.73
C GLY A 91 -7.07 9.39 3.05
N THR A 92 -8.35 9.02 3.16
CA THR A 92 -8.77 7.65 3.49
C THR A 92 -8.45 6.65 2.39
N ALA A 93 -8.58 7.02 1.12
CA ALA A 93 -8.26 6.15 0.00
C ALA A 93 -6.76 5.82 -0.05
N LEU A 94 -5.91 6.84 0.04
CA LEU A 94 -4.46 6.67 -0.01
C LEU A 94 -3.94 5.93 1.23
N TRP A 95 -4.44 6.29 2.43
CA TRP A 95 -4.12 5.58 3.67
C TRP A 95 -4.62 4.14 3.66
N GLY A 96 -5.84 3.92 3.17
CA GLY A 96 -6.45 2.59 3.03
C GLY A 96 -5.62 1.66 2.16
N PHE A 97 -5.06 2.16 1.05
CA PHE A 97 -4.12 1.42 0.22
C PHE A 97 -2.87 1.04 0.99
N PHE A 98 -2.20 2.00 1.63
CA PHE A 98 -1.00 1.78 2.44
C PHE A 98 -1.24 0.76 3.57
N SER A 99 -2.27 0.97 4.39
CA SER A 99 -2.60 0.10 5.52
C SER A 99 -3.01 -1.31 5.08
N SER A 100 -3.73 -1.42 3.96
CA SER A 100 -4.08 -2.72 3.36
C SER A 100 -2.84 -3.49 2.90
N CYS A 101 -1.84 -2.81 2.30
CA CYS A 101 -0.58 -3.43 1.94
C CYS A 101 0.12 -4.00 3.18
N ILE A 102 0.28 -3.22 4.26
CA ILE A 102 0.93 -3.69 5.48
C ILE A 102 0.18 -4.87 6.09
N ASN A 103 -1.12 -4.70 6.38
CA ASN A 103 -1.91 -5.69 7.12
C ASN A 103 -2.03 -7.02 6.37
N LYS A 104 -2.24 -7.00 5.05
CA LYS A 104 -2.37 -8.22 4.25
C LYS A 104 -1.03 -8.90 3.99
N VAL A 105 0.03 -8.12 3.68
CA VAL A 105 1.36 -8.67 3.46
C VAL A 105 1.94 -9.25 4.75
N SER A 106 1.63 -8.67 5.92
CA SER A 106 2.09 -9.18 7.22
C SER A 106 1.68 -10.63 7.49
N GLY A 107 0.55 -11.08 6.93
CA GLY A 107 0.04 -12.45 7.05
C GLY A 107 0.55 -13.43 5.98
N THR A 108 1.46 -13.04 5.10
CA THR A 108 1.84 -13.84 3.92
C THR A 108 2.22 -15.28 4.25
N PHE A 109 3.14 -15.49 5.18
CA PHE A 109 3.59 -16.84 5.55
C PHE A 109 2.54 -17.63 6.31
N THR A 110 1.83 -17.01 7.24
CA THR A 110 0.85 -17.66 8.10
C THR A 110 -0.40 -18.07 7.33
N THR A 111 -0.91 -17.19 6.46
CA THR A 111 -2.14 -17.44 5.69
C THR A 111 -1.93 -18.40 4.52
N ASN A 112 -0.73 -18.43 3.92
CA ASN A 112 -0.46 -19.22 2.73
C ASN A 112 0.47 -20.43 2.99
N SER A 113 0.66 -20.85 4.24
CA SER A 113 1.53 -21.97 4.62
C SER A 113 1.23 -23.26 3.85
N ASN A 114 -0.07 -23.57 3.66
CA ASN A 114 -0.53 -24.75 2.92
C ASN A 114 -0.16 -24.73 1.43
N ILE A 115 0.07 -23.56 0.84
CA ILE A 115 0.47 -23.43 -0.57
C ILE A 115 1.98 -23.55 -0.68
N PHE A 116 2.71 -22.90 0.23
CA PHE A 116 4.16 -22.92 0.26
C PHE A 116 4.76 -24.30 0.50
N SER A 117 4.04 -25.19 1.20
CA SER A 117 4.47 -26.58 1.43
C SER A 117 4.23 -27.52 0.24
N LYS A 118 3.36 -27.16 -0.71
CA LYS A 118 2.95 -28.06 -1.80
C LYS A 118 3.50 -27.69 -3.17
N VAL A 119 3.83 -26.43 -3.40
CA VAL A 119 4.23 -25.91 -4.71
C VAL A 119 5.46 -25.01 -4.56
N TYR A 120 6.48 -25.27 -5.40
CA TYR A 120 7.65 -24.43 -5.46
C TYR A 120 7.42 -23.24 -6.40
N PHE A 121 7.55 -22.02 -5.86
CA PHE A 121 7.56 -20.75 -6.61
C PHE A 121 8.25 -19.68 -5.75
N PRO A 122 8.72 -18.57 -6.35
CA PRO A 122 9.30 -17.46 -5.61
C PRO A 122 8.28 -16.89 -4.62
N ARG A 123 8.53 -17.05 -3.33
CA ARG A 123 7.55 -16.69 -2.28
C ARG A 123 7.17 -15.22 -2.27
N LEU A 124 8.06 -14.36 -2.80
CA LEU A 124 7.81 -12.93 -2.97
C LEU A 124 6.65 -12.64 -3.94
N ALA A 125 6.25 -13.60 -4.79
CA ALA A 125 5.08 -13.48 -5.66
C ALA A 125 3.78 -13.21 -4.87
N MET A 126 3.64 -13.78 -3.65
CA MET A 126 2.48 -13.56 -2.78
C MET A 126 2.39 -12.11 -2.26
N PRO A 127 3.40 -11.53 -1.60
CA PRO A 127 3.38 -10.13 -1.19
C PRO A 127 3.09 -9.16 -2.35
N ILE A 128 3.70 -9.41 -3.51
CA ILE A 128 3.50 -8.56 -4.68
C ILE A 128 2.07 -8.67 -5.20
N SER A 129 1.50 -9.88 -5.31
CA SER A 129 0.10 -10.05 -5.72
C SER A 129 -0.86 -9.35 -4.75
N THR A 130 -0.56 -9.36 -3.47
CA THR A 130 -1.33 -8.67 -2.43
C THR A 130 -1.31 -7.14 -2.62
N VAL A 131 -0.15 -6.57 -2.94
CA VAL A 131 -0.03 -5.12 -3.22
C VAL A 131 -0.78 -4.76 -4.50
N ILE A 132 -0.69 -5.59 -5.55
CA ILE A 132 -1.44 -5.37 -6.80
C ILE A 132 -2.96 -5.46 -6.55
N SER A 133 -3.42 -6.42 -5.75
CA SER A 133 -4.83 -6.51 -5.33
C SER A 133 -5.28 -5.27 -4.56
N GLY A 134 -4.41 -4.76 -3.67
CA GLY A 134 -4.63 -3.49 -2.95
C GLY A 134 -4.71 -2.29 -3.90
N LEU A 135 -3.85 -2.25 -4.93
CA LEU A 135 -3.85 -1.22 -5.94
C LEU A 135 -5.16 -1.20 -6.75
N ILE A 136 -5.69 -2.38 -7.12
CA ILE A 136 -6.98 -2.47 -7.82
C ILE A 136 -8.10 -1.86 -6.96
N ASN A 137 -8.15 -2.20 -5.66
CA ASN A 137 -9.11 -1.62 -4.74
C ASN A 137 -8.95 -0.09 -4.62
N PHE A 138 -7.71 0.38 -4.54
CA PHE A 138 -7.41 1.82 -4.54
C PHE A 138 -7.89 2.50 -5.82
N LEU A 139 -7.66 1.90 -7.00
CA LEU A 139 -8.11 2.47 -8.28
C LEU A 139 -9.62 2.61 -8.37
N VAL A 140 -10.39 1.68 -7.81
CA VAL A 140 -11.85 1.79 -7.73
C VAL A 140 -12.27 2.95 -6.82
N GLN A 141 -11.61 3.12 -5.67
CA GLN A 141 -11.85 4.26 -4.76
C GLN A 141 -11.40 5.58 -5.39
N PHE A 142 -10.27 5.55 -6.10
CA PHE A 142 -9.76 6.71 -6.83
C PHE A 142 -10.70 7.14 -7.96
N ALA A 143 -11.33 6.19 -8.66
CA ALA A 143 -12.35 6.51 -9.67
C ALA A 143 -13.55 7.24 -9.03
N LEU A 144 -14.03 6.79 -7.88
CA LEU A 144 -15.06 7.49 -7.13
C LEU A 144 -14.62 8.91 -6.72
N PHE A 145 -13.40 9.02 -6.16
CA PHE A 145 -12.81 10.32 -5.81
C PHE A 145 -12.76 11.24 -7.03
N PHE A 146 -12.32 10.71 -8.18
CA PHE A 146 -12.18 11.48 -9.41
C PHE A 146 -13.55 11.96 -9.95
N ILE A 147 -14.59 11.14 -9.87
CA ILE A 147 -15.95 11.55 -10.23
C ILE A 147 -16.42 12.72 -9.35
N LEU A 148 -16.22 12.62 -8.03
CA LEU A 148 -16.57 13.71 -7.12
C LEU A 148 -15.70 14.96 -7.37
N LEU A 149 -14.42 14.79 -7.64
CA LEU A 149 -13.53 15.90 -8.01
C LEU A 149 -14.06 16.67 -9.23
N LEU A 150 -14.53 15.98 -10.27
CA LEU A 150 -15.11 16.62 -11.46
C LEU A 150 -16.37 17.41 -11.13
N VAL A 151 -17.21 16.92 -10.21
CA VAL A 151 -18.39 17.64 -9.74
C VAL A 151 -18.01 18.95 -9.04
N TYR A 152 -17.01 18.91 -8.15
CA TYR A 152 -16.54 20.11 -7.44
C TYR A 152 -15.73 21.05 -8.34
N LEU A 153 -15.04 20.52 -9.36
CA LEU A 153 -14.41 21.32 -10.40
C LEU A 153 -15.45 22.11 -11.20
N ALA A 154 -16.56 21.48 -11.58
CA ALA A 154 -17.66 22.15 -12.28
C ALA A 154 -18.32 23.27 -11.44
N LYS A 155 -18.25 23.17 -10.10
CA LYS A 155 -18.69 24.23 -9.18
C LYS A 155 -17.64 25.33 -8.98
N GLY A 156 -16.40 25.15 -9.48
CA GLY A 156 -15.31 26.10 -9.30
C GLY A 156 -14.66 26.09 -7.91
N GLU A 157 -14.89 25.03 -7.11
CA GLU A 157 -14.42 24.93 -5.74
C GLU A 157 -13.02 24.31 -5.62
N VAL A 158 -12.47 23.74 -6.71
CA VAL A 158 -11.15 23.09 -6.74
C VAL A 158 -10.38 23.47 -8.00
N SER A 159 -9.05 23.49 -7.93
CA SER A 159 -8.17 23.85 -9.05
C SER A 159 -7.05 22.81 -9.23
N PRO A 160 -7.31 21.67 -9.90
CA PRO A 160 -6.33 20.62 -10.09
C PRO A 160 -5.16 21.03 -10.98
N HIS A 161 -3.96 20.59 -10.63
CA HIS A 161 -2.75 20.77 -11.45
C HIS A 161 -2.61 19.59 -12.44
N TRP A 162 -3.36 19.63 -13.54
CA TRP A 162 -3.44 18.55 -14.54
C TRP A 162 -2.08 18.10 -15.09
N GLY A 163 -1.12 19.03 -15.23
CA GLY A 163 0.24 18.72 -15.66
C GLY A 163 1.02 17.80 -14.72
N MET A 164 0.55 17.64 -13.48
CA MET A 164 1.20 16.80 -12.46
C MET A 164 0.55 15.42 -12.28
N LEU A 165 -0.44 15.05 -13.08
CA LEU A 165 -1.09 13.74 -12.98
C LEU A 165 -0.12 12.55 -13.09
N LEU A 166 0.94 12.69 -13.87
CA LEU A 166 1.97 11.65 -13.99
C LEU A 166 2.68 11.41 -12.63
N LEU A 167 2.85 12.46 -11.82
CA LEU A 167 3.42 12.35 -10.48
C LEU A 167 2.50 11.54 -9.54
N CYS A 168 1.19 11.57 -9.77
CA CYS A 168 0.25 10.74 -9.00
C CYS A 168 0.54 9.24 -9.15
N VAL A 169 0.92 8.79 -10.36
CA VAL A 169 1.30 7.39 -10.60
C VAL A 169 2.54 7.02 -9.80
N LEU A 170 3.57 7.89 -9.82
CA LEU A 170 4.81 7.67 -9.05
C LEU A 170 4.54 7.68 -7.54
N LEU A 171 3.66 8.56 -7.08
CA LEU A 171 3.22 8.65 -5.68
C LEU A 171 2.53 7.35 -5.23
N VAL A 172 1.58 6.85 -6.00
CA VAL A 172 0.86 5.61 -5.69
C VAL A 172 1.82 4.41 -5.69
N LEU A 173 2.73 4.36 -6.66
CA LEU A 173 3.77 3.33 -6.72
C LEU A 173 4.65 3.37 -5.46
N GLN A 174 5.11 4.55 -5.04
CA GLN A 174 5.91 4.73 -3.84
C GLN A 174 5.17 4.27 -2.58
N VAL A 175 3.89 4.65 -2.42
CA VAL A 175 3.05 4.21 -1.29
C VAL A 175 2.91 2.68 -1.26
N GLY A 176 2.72 2.06 -2.42
CA GLY A 176 2.70 0.60 -2.55
C GLY A 176 4.02 -0.07 -2.15
N LEU A 177 5.15 0.49 -2.59
CA LEU A 177 6.49 0.01 -2.23
C LEU A 177 6.79 0.19 -0.73
N LEU A 178 6.40 1.33 -0.15
CA LEU A 178 6.53 1.59 1.28
C LEU A 178 5.70 0.57 2.09
N GLY A 179 4.44 0.35 1.70
CA GLY A 179 3.55 -0.62 2.32
C GLY A 179 4.06 -2.07 2.17
N LEU A 180 4.62 -2.42 1.00
CA LEU A 180 5.27 -3.70 0.76
C LEU A 180 6.46 -3.90 1.69
N GLY A 181 7.37 -2.91 1.79
CA GLY A 181 8.55 -2.97 2.66
C GLY A 181 8.18 -3.20 4.12
N CYS A 182 7.26 -2.39 4.66
CA CYS A 182 6.74 -2.55 6.02
C CYS A 182 6.08 -3.92 6.20
N GLY A 183 5.21 -4.32 5.28
CA GLY A 183 4.47 -5.58 5.35
C GLY A 183 5.39 -6.82 5.33
N ILE A 184 6.43 -6.81 4.51
CA ILE A 184 7.42 -7.90 4.44
C ILE A 184 8.22 -8.01 5.73
N ILE A 185 8.63 -6.89 6.34
CA ILE A 185 9.31 -6.89 7.65
C ILE A 185 8.42 -7.58 8.68
N VAL A 186 7.17 -7.13 8.77
CA VAL A 186 6.21 -7.70 9.72
C VAL A 186 5.93 -9.17 9.41
N SER A 187 5.76 -9.54 8.13
CA SER A 187 5.55 -10.93 7.72
C SER A 187 6.69 -11.85 8.18
N SER A 188 7.92 -11.36 8.14
CA SER A 188 9.09 -12.10 8.62
C SER A 188 9.08 -12.30 10.14
N LEU A 189 8.55 -11.34 10.90
CA LEU A 189 8.43 -11.42 12.36
C LEU A 189 7.23 -12.26 12.82
N THR A 190 6.10 -12.17 12.12
CA THR A 190 4.86 -12.90 12.44
C THR A 190 4.96 -14.40 12.20
N THR A 191 5.94 -14.85 11.41
CA THR A 191 6.27 -16.27 11.28
C THR A 191 6.65 -16.89 12.62
N ARG A 192 7.34 -16.13 13.48
CA ARG A 192 7.74 -16.58 14.82
C ARG A 192 6.72 -16.21 15.91
N TYR A 193 6.12 -15.02 15.81
CA TYR A 193 5.23 -14.45 16.81
C TYR A 193 3.91 -14.01 16.15
N ARG A 194 2.90 -14.87 16.18
CA ARG A 194 1.61 -14.63 15.48
C ARG A 194 0.80 -13.47 16.04
N ASP A 195 0.96 -13.18 17.32
CA ASP A 195 0.30 -12.06 18.02
C ASP A 195 0.73 -10.68 17.54
N LEU A 196 1.92 -10.58 16.91
CA LEU A 196 2.38 -9.33 16.29
C LEU A 196 1.43 -8.80 15.21
N MET A 197 0.62 -9.65 14.57
CA MET A 197 -0.38 -9.18 13.60
C MET A 197 -1.40 -8.23 14.24
N VAL A 198 -1.83 -8.52 15.47
CA VAL A 198 -2.78 -7.67 16.21
C VAL A 198 -2.11 -6.34 16.58
N VAL A 199 -0.88 -6.41 17.10
CA VAL A 199 -0.09 -5.22 17.46
C VAL A 199 0.14 -4.32 16.25
N VAL A 200 0.49 -4.91 15.10
CA VAL A 200 0.72 -4.15 13.86
C VAL A 200 -0.55 -3.52 13.34
N THR A 201 -1.66 -4.23 13.33
CA THR A 201 -2.96 -3.68 12.89
C THR A 201 -3.33 -2.46 13.72
N PHE A 202 -3.19 -2.55 15.03
CA PHE A 202 -3.41 -1.42 15.94
C PHE A 202 -2.38 -0.30 15.73
N GLY A 203 -1.10 -0.65 15.59
CA GLY A 203 -0.03 0.32 15.33
C GLY A 203 -0.22 1.11 14.03
N VAL A 204 -0.64 0.45 12.95
CA VAL A 204 -0.98 1.11 11.67
C VAL A 204 -2.17 2.04 11.84
N GLN A 205 -3.17 1.66 12.64
CA GLN A 205 -4.31 2.52 12.91
C GLN A 205 -3.89 3.78 13.71
N LEU A 206 -3.01 3.64 14.70
CA LEU A 206 -2.45 4.79 15.42
C LEU A 206 -1.58 5.66 14.51
N TRP A 207 -0.80 5.06 13.64
CA TRP A 207 0.04 5.79 12.69
C TRP A 207 -0.78 6.67 11.72
N MET A 208 -2.02 6.30 11.45
CA MET A 208 -2.95 7.14 10.67
C MET A 208 -3.13 8.52 11.31
N TYR A 209 -3.31 8.56 12.63
CA TYR A 209 -3.43 9.83 13.37
C TYR A 209 -2.10 10.58 13.51
N GLY A 210 -0.99 9.87 13.44
CA GLY A 210 0.36 10.43 13.34
C GLY A 210 0.78 10.82 11.92
N SER A 211 -0.15 10.82 10.97
CA SER A 211 0.05 11.22 9.58
C SER A 211 -1.01 12.26 9.18
N PRO A 212 -0.75 13.16 8.22
CA PRO A 212 -1.72 14.20 7.86
C PRO A 212 -2.86 13.64 6.99
N VAL A 213 -3.60 12.63 7.52
CA VAL A 213 -4.74 12.00 6.84
C VAL A 213 -6.02 12.80 7.08
N VAL A 214 -6.31 13.10 8.36
CA VAL A 214 -7.55 13.75 8.80
C VAL A 214 -7.41 15.23 9.10
N TYR A 215 -6.22 15.78 8.99
CA TYR A 215 -5.91 17.21 9.15
C TYR A 215 -4.81 17.60 8.15
N PRO A 216 -4.75 18.88 7.71
CA PRO A 216 -3.68 19.37 6.86
C PRO A 216 -2.44 19.67 7.71
N LEU A 217 -1.27 19.58 7.08
CA LEU A 217 0.01 19.87 7.74
C LEU A 217 0.12 21.33 8.23
N SER A 218 -0.61 22.24 7.60
CA SER A 218 -0.69 23.67 7.96
C SER A 218 -1.16 23.91 9.40
N MET A 219 -2.00 23.03 9.96
CA MET A 219 -2.49 23.14 11.33
C MET A 219 -1.42 22.88 12.39
N ILE A 220 -0.31 22.23 12.02
CA ILE A 220 0.74 21.88 12.97
C ILE A 220 1.73 23.05 13.08
N THR A 221 1.55 23.86 14.12
CA THR A 221 2.40 25.03 14.41
C THR A 221 3.59 24.68 15.32
N HIS A 222 3.46 23.63 16.15
CA HIS A 222 4.52 23.24 17.07
C HIS A 222 5.75 22.66 16.32
N PRO A 223 6.97 23.23 16.51
CA PRO A 223 8.13 22.89 15.68
C PRO A 223 8.56 21.43 15.78
N VAL A 224 8.48 20.82 16.96
CA VAL A 224 8.84 19.41 17.16
C VAL A 224 7.85 18.48 16.45
N LEU A 225 6.54 18.72 16.58
CA LEU A 225 5.52 17.92 15.91
C LEU A 225 5.65 18.05 14.38
N ARG A 226 5.92 19.27 13.90
CA ARG A 226 6.15 19.51 12.49
C ARG A 226 7.38 18.76 11.97
N ALA A 227 8.49 18.72 12.73
CA ALA A 227 9.68 17.96 12.38
C ALA A 227 9.37 16.45 12.29
N VAL A 228 8.62 15.90 13.25
CA VAL A 228 8.17 14.49 13.22
C VAL A 228 7.33 14.21 11.99
N MET A 229 6.41 15.11 11.62
CA MET A 229 5.60 14.97 10.42
C MET A 229 6.42 15.03 9.12
N VAL A 230 7.43 15.90 9.06
CA VAL A 230 8.33 16.00 7.90
C VAL A 230 9.13 14.69 7.70
N ILE A 231 9.50 14.02 8.79
CA ILE A 231 10.24 12.75 8.74
C ILE A 231 9.31 11.57 8.41
N ASN A 232 8.02 11.67 8.70
CA ASN A 232 7.06 10.60 8.43
C ASN A 232 6.96 10.30 6.92
N PRO A 233 7.20 9.05 6.48
CA PRO A 233 7.24 8.70 5.05
C PRO A 233 5.91 8.90 4.32
N MET A 234 4.78 8.92 5.03
CA MET A 234 3.46 9.12 4.43
C MET A 234 3.09 10.60 4.23
N THR A 235 3.81 11.54 4.86
CA THR A 235 3.48 12.97 4.76
C THR A 235 3.68 13.51 3.34
N ALA A 236 4.81 13.21 2.70
CA ALA A 236 5.07 13.67 1.34
C ALA A 236 4.03 13.16 0.34
N PRO A 237 3.67 11.86 0.30
CA PRO A 237 2.60 11.36 -0.54
C PRO A 237 1.24 12.03 -0.29
N MET A 238 0.84 12.21 0.97
CA MET A 238 -0.44 12.83 1.33
C MET A 238 -0.54 14.29 0.88
N GLU A 239 0.46 15.09 1.22
CA GLU A 239 0.50 16.51 0.85
C GLU A 239 0.63 16.70 -0.66
N SER A 240 1.42 15.84 -1.34
CA SER A 240 1.54 15.90 -2.80
C SER A 240 0.25 15.51 -3.50
N PHE A 241 -0.48 14.52 -2.99
CA PHE A 241 -1.79 14.15 -3.52
C PHE A 241 -2.77 15.33 -3.44
N ARG A 242 -2.80 16.04 -2.29
CA ARG A 242 -3.61 17.24 -2.12
C ARG A 242 -3.19 18.37 -3.06
N TYR A 243 -1.87 18.58 -3.21
CA TYR A 243 -1.35 19.61 -4.11
C TYR A 243 -1.75 19.35 -5.57
N ILE A 244 -1.68 18.10 -6.03
CA ILE A 244 -2.04 17.72 -7.41
C ILE A 244 -3.53 17.98 -7.69
N PHE A 245 -4.43 17.59 -6.77
CA PHE A 245 -5.87 17.60 -7.04
C PHE A 245 -6.61 18.84 -6.54
N PHE A 246 -6.05 19.57 -5.58
CA PHE A 246 -6.73 20.72 -4.98
C PHE A 246 -5.94 22.03 -5.13
N GLY A 247 -4.69 21.98 -5.54
CA GLY A 247 -3.81 23.13 -5.58
C GLY A 247 -3.32 23.60 -4.20
N THR A 248 -3.68 22.89 -3.14
CA THR A 248 -3.34 23.17 -1.75
C THR A 248 -2.52 22.03 -1.17
N GLY A 249 -1.49 22.34 -0.38
CA GLY A 249 -0.63 21.34 0.22
C GLY A 249 0.79 21.89 0.43
N GLN A 250 1.44 21.47 1.50
CA GLN A 250 2.79 21.89 1.84
C GLN A 250 3.80 20.82 1.42
N VAL A 251 4.29 20.91 0.19
CA VAL A 251 5.27 19.94 -0.33
C VAL A 251 6.67 20.55 -0.31
N THR A 252 7.60 19.87 0.37
CA THR A 252 9.02 20.26 0.39
C THR A 252 9.93 19.13 -0.10
N GLY A 253 11.08 19.48 -0.67
CA GLY A 253 12.06 18.47 -1.10
C GLY A 253 12.56 17.58 0.04
N VAL A 254 12.62 18.11 1.26
CA VAL A 254 13.03 17.36 2.45
C VAL A 254 12.04 16.26 2.79
N MET A 255 10.73 16.52 2.69
CA MET A 255 9.68 15.50 2.91
C MET A 255 9.80 14.36 1.90
N TRP A 256 10.03 14.69 0.61
CA TRP A 256 10.21 13.70 -0.43
C TRP A 256 11.49 12.89 -0.24
N ALA A 257 12.60 13.56 0.09
CA ALA A 257 13.86 12.87 0.39
C ALA A 257 13.69 11.89 1.57
N SER A 258 13.08 12.34 2.66
CA SER A 258 12.77 11.50 3.83
C SER A 258 11.90 10.29 3.43
N SER A 259 10.81 10.52 2.70
CA SER A 259 9.88 9.48 2.27
C SER A 259 10.55 8.43 1.38
N LEU A 260 11.38 8.85 0.42
CA LEU A 260 12.11 7.93 -0.46
C LEU A 260 13.20 7.15 0.29
N ILE A 261 13.93 7.80 1.21
CA ILE A 261 14.95 7.14 2.05
C ILE A 261 14.27 6.06 2.91
N TRP A 262 13.17 6.38 3.59
CA TRP A 262 12.42 5.39 4.37
C TRP A 262 11.91 4.24 3.51
N THR A 263 11.38 4.53 2.33
CA THR A 263 10.90 3.51 1.39
C THR A 263 12.03 2.57 0.98
N ALA A 264 13.18 3.12 0.58
CA ALA A 264 14.34 2.32 0.18
C ALA A 264 14.89 1.48 1.35
N LEU A 265 15.00 2.08 2.54
CA LEU A 265 15.51 1.42 3.75
C LEU A 265 14.58 0.28 4.17
N LEU A 266 13.27 0.52 4.25
CA LEU A 266 12.30 -0.49 4.68
C LEU A 266 12.16 -1.63 3.66
N LEU A 267 12.25 -1.33 2.36
CA LEU A 267 12.31 -2.36 1.31
C LEU A 267 13.58 -3.20 1.43
N ALA A 268 14.75 -2.58 1.56
CA ALA A 268 16.02 -3.30 1.67
C ALA A 268 16.06 -4.20 2.92
N LEU A 269 15.64 -3.67 4.07
CA LEU A 269 15.52 -4.45 5.31
C LEU A 269 14.48 -5.57 5.17
N GLY A 270 13.31 -5.26 4.61
CA GLY A 270 12.24 -6.23 4.41
C GLY A 270 12.68 -7.39 3.53
N LEU A 271 13.26 -7.12 2.37
CA LEU A 271 13.76 -8.15 1.46
C LEU A 271 14.87 -9.00 2.09
N SER A 272 15.75 -8.38 2.87
CA SER A 272 16.83 -9.09 3.58
C SER A 272 16.30 -10.05 4.64
N LEU A 273 15.31 -9.61 5.43
CA LEU A 273 14.66 -10.43 6.45
C LEU A 273 13.84 -11.56 5.82
N PHE A 274 13.05 -11.23 4.79
CA PHE A 274 12.22 -12.18 4.08
C PHE A 274 13.00 -13.34 3.51
N SER A 275 14.14 -13.07 2.88
CA SER A 275 15.02 -14.10 2.32
C SER A 275 15.63 -15.01 3.39
N LYS A 276 15.89 -14.49 4.60
CA LYS A 276 16.34 -15.33 5.72
C LYS A 276 15.24 -16.28 6.18
N VAL A 277 14.01 -15.73 6.35
CA VAL A 277 12.85 -16.51 6.78
C VAL A 277 12.47 -17.54 5.72
N GLU A 278 12.53 -17.19 4.43
CA GLU A 278 12.25 -18.10 3.33
C GLU A 278 13.09 -19.37 3.38
N LYS A 279 14.37 -19.26 3.71
CA LYS A 279 15.28 -20.42 3.86
C LYS A 279 14.92 -21.28 5.06
N THR A 280 14.62 -20.68 6.20
CA THR A 280 14.35 -21.40 7.46
C THR A 280 12.94 -21.99 7.51
N PHE A 281 11.98 -21.39 6.78
CA PHE A 281 10.58 -21.84 6.78
C PHE A 281 10.39 -23.24 6.18
N VAL A 282 11.26 -23.65 5.23
CA VAL A 282 11.24 -25.00 4.64
C VAL A 282 11.62 -26.06 5.65
N ASP A 283 12.50 -25.71 6.62
CA ASP A 283 13.00 -26.63 7.62
C ASP A 283 12.09 -26.77 8.85
N THR A 284 11.05 -25.91 8.96
CA THR A 284 10.17 -25.83 10.14
C THR A 284 8.72 -26.25 9.89
N VAL A 285 8.34 -26.53 8.64
CA VAL A 285 7.02 -27.02 8.21
C VAL A 285 7.14 -28.39 7.55
#